data_24969e78a32803ce158e3eed5141671b
#
_entry.id   24969e78a32803ce158e3eed5141671b
#
_cell.length_a   1.000
_cell.length_b   1.000
_cell.length_c   1.000
_cell.angle_alpha   90.00
_cell.angle_beta   90.00
_cell.angle_gamma   90.00
#
_symmetry.space_group_name_H-M   'P 1'
#
loop_
_entity.id
_entity.type
_entity.pdbx_description
1 polymer ?
#
loop_
_entity_poly.entity_id
_entity_poly.type
_entity_poly.pdbx_seq_one_letter_code
_entity_poly.pdbx_strand_id
1 'polypeptide(L)'
;MKQKIKNLWRLCFNDSEEFVEMYFRLRYHNDVNIAIESGGEVIAALQMLPYPMTFGGKKIKTSYISGACTHPAHRNQGTMGALLSQAFMRMLDGGVALSALIPAEPWLFGYYARYGYAPVFCYKTSDFVVADIPAPNQGYALKMDDQCEEKEYEYLNRKLGERAYCIQHTNKDFRVILADLRLGQGYVCTLYEEGSARQKDDTMQGKERIVALAVVYPAGGNKWRIGEIVSDSSETRTLLLQNICRELNVPSVEVLAPLTAGEAGLPLGMARVINAKDMLDLYAAIHPEEETCICLTDEQIRGNNGCYHLSGGKCMKSAKCLPGRHLALTIGELTAKIFETSSPYMSLMVN
;
A
#
# COMPACT_ATOMS: atom_id res chain seq x y z
N MET A 1 -18.96 17.59 11.27
CA MET A 1 -17.63 16.95 11.31
C MET A 1 -16.89 17.03 9.97
N LYS A 2 -17.38 16.46 8.89
CA LYS A 2 -16.69 16.41 7.58
C LYS A 2 -16.13 17.78 7.12
N GLN A 3 -16.93 18.85 7.17
CA GLN A 3 -16.50 20.17 6.73
C GLN A 3 -15.38 20.76 7.63
N LYS A 4 -15.42 20.55 8.94
CA LYS A 4 -14.37 20.99 9.86
C LYS A 4 -13.04 20.30 9.57
N ILE A 5 -13.07 18.99 9.31
CA ILE A 5 -11.87 18.21 8.94
C ILE A 5 -11.33 18.65 7.58
N LYS A 6 -12.20 18.91 6.60
CA LYS A 6 -11.81 19.43 5.30
C LYS A 6 -11.13 20.80 5.41
N ASN A 7 -11.61 21.67 6.29
CA ASN A 7 -10.98 22.96 6.55
C ASN A 7 -9.60 22.79 7.20
N LEU A 8 -9.46 21.85 8.16
CA LEU A 8 -8.17 21.53 8.75
C LEU A 8 -7.19 20.96 7.72
N TRP A 9 -7.68 20.09 6.80
CA TRP A 9 -6.88 19.55 5.70
C TRP A 9 -6.28 20.65 4.83
N ARG A 10 -7.13 21.60 4.34
CA ARG A 10 -6.68 22.76 3.55
C ARG A 10 -5.64 23.62 4.26
N LEU A 11 -5.73 23.71 5.59
CA LEU A 11 -4.76 24.46 6.40
C LEU A 11 -3.41 23.73 6.53
N CYS A 12 -3.42 22.39 6.49
CA CYS A 12 -2.25 21.59 6.82
C CYS A 12 -1.52 21.04 5.59
N PHE A 13 -2.22 20.84 4.46
CA PHE A 13 -1.70 20.27 3.23
C PHE A 13 -1.81 21.29 2.09
N ASN A 14 -0.88 21.19 1.15
CA ASN A 14 -0.84 22.06 -0.04
C ASN A 14 -1.45 21.36 -1.27
N ASP A 15 -2.52 20.59 -1.04
CA ASP A 15 -3.22 19.89 -2.13
C ASP A 15 -4.09 20.86 -2.94
N SER A 16 -4.32 20.54 -4.22
CA SER A 16 -5.24 21.32 -5.05
C SER A 16 -6.68 21.20 -4.54
N GLU A 17 -7.50 22.20 -4.79
CA GLU A 17 -8.90 22.18 -4.37
C GLU A 17 -9.66 21.01 -5.04
N GLU A 18 -9.33 20.70 -6.30
CA GLU A 18 -9.90 19.58 -7.03
C GLU A 18 -9.60 18.22 -6.35
N PHE A 19 -8.36 18.04 -5.89
CA PHE A 19 -7.97 16.85 -5.14
C PHE A 19 -8.72 16.77 -3.80
N VAL A 20 -8.78 17.87 -3.03
CA VAL A 20 -9.49 17.91 -1.76
C VAL A 20 -10.98 17.59 -1.94
N GLU A 21 -11.64 18.18 -2.96
CA GLU A 21 -13.05 17.89 -3.25
C GLU A 21 -13.25 16.42 -3.63
N MET A 22 -12.41 15.89 -4.53
CA MET A 22 -12.44 14.48 -4.94
C MET A 22 -12.25 13.54 -3.76
N TYR A 23 -11.18 13.77 -2.95
CA TYR A 23 -10.84 12.94 -1.81
C TYR A 23 -11.98 12.91 -0.77
N PHE A 24 -12.47 14.08 -0.36
CA PHE A 24 -13.56 14.18 0.62
C PHE A 24 -14.89 13.64 0.08
N ARG A 25 -15.13 13.66 -1.22
CA ARG A 25 -16.32 13.06 -1.84
C ARG A 25 -16.26 11.55 -1.86
N LEU A 26 -15.12 10.97 -2.25
CA LEU A 26 -15.00 9.54 -2.56
C LEU A 26 -14.41 8.71 -1.41
N ARG A 27 -13.53 9.30 -0.60
CA ARG A 27 -12.73 8.57 0.40
C ARG A 27 -13.16 8.80 1.83
N TYR A 28 -13.59 10.02 2.15
CA TYR A 28 -13.98 10.38 3.51
C TYR A 28 -15.27 9.67 3.95
N HIS A 29 -15.20 8.99 5.10
CA HIS A 29 -16.34 8.46 5.85
C HIS A 29 -16.16 8.73 7.33
N ASN A 30 -17.25 9.04 8.06
CA ASN A 30 -17.20 9.28 9.51
C ASN A 30 -16.67 8.05 10.28
N ASP A 31 -17.00 6.84 9.82
CA ASP A 31 -16.64 5.59 10.49
C ASP A 31 -15.12 5.30 10.48
N VAL A 32 -14.39 5.82 9.50
CA VAL A 32 -12.94 5.66 9.40
C VAL A 32 -12.18 6.88 9.89
N ASN A 33 -12.90 7.93 10.29
CA ASN A 33 -12.30 9.18 10.74
C ASN A 33 -12.25 9.25 12.25
N ILE A 34 -11.19 9.86 12.77
CA ILE A 34 -11.05 10.24 14.17
C ILE A 34 -10.49 11.67 14.25
N ALA A 35 -11.00 12.44 15.19
CA ALA A 35 -10.61 13.85 15.34
C ALA A 35 -10.66 14.28 16.80
N ILE A 36 -9.85 15.26 17.14
CA ILE A 36 -9.87 15.97 18.42
C ILE A 36 -10.40 17.38 18.16
N GLU A 37 -11.40 17.78 18.94
CA GLU A 37 -11.96 19.13 18.92
C GLU A 37 -11.52 19.92 20.17
N SER A 38 -11.31 21.22 20.00
CA SER A 38 -11.08 22.18 21.09
C SER A 38 -11.71 23.51 20.69
N GLY A 39 -12.44 24.13 21.62
CA GLY A 39 -13.12 25.41 21.35
C GLY A 39 -14.14 25.38 20.21
N GLY A 40 -14.72 24.21 19.90
CA GLY A 40 -15.65 24.04 18.80
C GLY A 40 -15.01 23.81 17.43
N GLU A 41 -13.68 23.83 17.33
CA GLU A 41 -12.92 23.58 16.09
C GLU A 41 -12.18 22.23 16.15
N VAL A 42 -11.99 21.58 15.00
CA VAL A 42 -11.15 20.40 14.89
C VAL A 42 -9.69 20.82 14.87
N ILE A 43 -8.93 20.37 15.87
CA ILE A 43 -7.51 20.72 16.03
C ILE A 43 -6.56 19.61 15.55
N ALA A 44 -7.04 18.37 15.44
CA ALA A 44 -6.31 17.26 14.83
C ALA A 44 -7.29 16.25 14.24
N ALA A 45 -6.90 15.62 13.15
CA ALA A 45 -7.67 14.57 12.50
C ALA A 45 -6.76 13.57 11.81
N LEU A 46 -7.26 12.35 11.63
CA LEU A 46 -6.70 11.33 10.73
C LEU A 46 -7.81 10.38 10.25
N GLN A 47 -7.54 9.66 9.20
CA GLN A 47 -8.43 8.63 8.69
C GLN A 47 -7.75 7.26 8.76
N MET A 48 -8.52 6.24 9.16
CA MET A 48 -8.12 4.84 9.28
C MET A 48 -8.75 4.07 8.11
N LEU A 49 -8.17 4.19 6.93
CA LEU A 49 -8.71 3.59 5.70
C LEU A 49 -8.49 2.08 5.71
N PRO A 50 -9.55 1.27 5.56
CA PRO A 50 -9.40 -0.17 5.52
C PRO A 50 -8.81 -0.61 4.18
N TYR A 51 -7.75 -1.40 4.22
CA TYR A 51 -7.19 -2.09 3.08
C TYR A 51 -6.96 -3.56 3.43
N PRO A 52 -7.30 -4.51 2.55
CA PRO A 52 -6.79 -5.86 2.71
C PRO A 52 -5.29 -5.91 2.39
N MET A 53 -4.56 -6.83 3.02
CA MET A 53 -3.18 -7.12 2.67
C MET A 53 -2.98 -8.63 2.56
N THR A 54 -2.24 -9.10 1.56
CA THR A 54 -1.75 -10.48 1.56
C THR A 54 -0.59 -10.60 2.54
N PHE A 55 -0.58 -11.65 3.34
CA PHE A 55 0.49 -11.97 4.29
C PHE A 55 0.75 -13.47 4.26
N GLY A 56 1.85 -13.89 3.62
CA GLY A 56 2.18 -15.30 3.44
C GLY A 56 1.06 -16.12 2.78
N GLY A 57 0.38 -15.55 1.78
CA GLY A 57 -0.74 -16.19 1.07
C GLY A 57 -2.10 -16.09 1.76
N LYS A 58 -2.17 -15.52 2.97
CA LYS A 58 -3.43 -15.23 3.66
C LYS A 58 -3.78 -13.75 3.55
N LYS A 59 -5.06 -13.41 3.66
CA LYS A 59 -5.51 -12.02 3.72
C LYS A 59 -5.68 -11.58 5.16
N ILE A 60 -5.10 -10.45 5.53
CA ILE A 60 -5.25 -9.80 6.83
C ILE A 60 -5.98 -8.46 6.67
N LYS A 61 -6.63 -8.00 7.74
CA LYS A 61 -7.16 -6.64 7.81
C LYS A 61 -6.03 -5.69 8.14
N THR A 62 -5.84 -4.68 7.31
CA THR A 62 -4.95 -3.57 7.60
C THR A 62 -5.71 -2.26 7.61
N SER A 63 -5.12 -1.26 8.24
CA SER A 63 -5.65 0.09 8.28
C SER A 63 -4.55 1.07 7.86
N TYR A 64 -4.80 1.82 6.79
CA TYR A 64 -3.89 2.84 6.32
C TYR A 64 -4.24 4.19 6.94
N ILE A 65 -3.29 4.82 7.61
CA ILE A 65 -3.47 6.16 8.14
C ILE A 65 -3.23 7.17 7.02
N SER A 66 -4.28 7.93 6.71
CA SER A 66 -4.27 9.00 5.72
C SER A 66 -4.71 10.32 6.36
N GLY A 67 -4.20 11.43 5.83
CA GLY A 67 -4.59 12.77 6.23
C GLY A 67 -4.34 13.10 7.69
N ALA A 68 -3.28 12.52 8.30
CA ALA A 68 -2.91 12.79 9.68
C ALA A 68 -2.38 14.22 9.80
N CYS A 69 -3.16 15.11 10.39
CA CYS A 69 -2.82 16.51 10.50
C CYS A 69 -3.19 17.11 11.85
N THR A 70 -2.41 18.13 12.26
CA THR A 70 -2.67 18.93 13.47
C THR A 70 -2.59 20.41 13.11
N HIS A 71 -3.60 21.15 13.55
CA HIS A 71 -3.66 22.60 13.38
C HIS A 71 -2.34 23.25 13.86
N PRO A 72 -1.73 24.17 13.09
CA PRO A 72 -0.42 24.74 13.41
C PRO A 72 -0.29 25.25 14.83
N ALA A 73 -1.30 25.94 15.37
CA ALA A 73 -1.31 26.47 16.74
C ALA A 73 -1.35 25.40 17.84
N HIS A 74 -1.63 24.12 17.49
CA HIS A 74 -1.73 23.00 18.44
C HIS A 74 -0.66 21.93 18.19
N ARG A 75 0.37 22.23 17.38
CA ARG A 75 1.52 21.34 17.15
C ARG A 75 2.42 21.33 18.39
N ASN A 76 3.22 20.27 18.53
CA ASN A 76 4.19 20.05 19.62
C ASN A 76 3.57 19.97 21.03
N GLN A 77 2.25 19.74 21.14
CA GLN A 77 1.51 19.59 22.38
C GLN A 77 1.03 18.15 22.65
N GLY A 78 1.55 17.16 21.91
CA GLY A 78 1.16 15.75 22.05
C GLY A 78 -0.18 15.38 21.41
N THR A 79 -0.90 16.33 20.78
CA THR A 79 -2.24 16.13 20.24
C THR A 79 -2.30 14.99 19.22
N MET A 80 -1.37 14.91 18.26
CA MET A 80 -1.33 13.83 17.29
C MET A 80 -0.99 12.48 17.95
N GLY A 81 -0.14 12.47 18.97
CA GLY A 81 0.16 11.25 19.74
C GLY A 81 -1.08 10.69 20.43
N ALA A 82 -1.87 11.56 21.08
CA ALA A 82 -3.13 11.16 21.70
C ALA A 82 -4.13 10.63 20.65
N LEU A 83 -4.16 11.24 19.46
CA LEU A 83 -5.03 10.80 18.36
C LEU A 83 -4.60 9.43 17.81
N LEU A 84 -3.28 9.20 17.62
CA LEU A 84 -2.73 7.91 17.20
C LEU A 84 -3.05 6.81 18.22
N SER A 85 -2.90 7.08 19.53
CA SER A 85 -3.23 6.11 20.57
C SER A 85 -4.71 5.70 20.53
N GLN A 86 -5.62 6.65 20.33
CA GLN A 86 -7.05 6.36 20.15
C GLN A 86 -7.32 5.57 18.88
N ALA A 87 -6.63 5.91 17.76
CA ALA A 87 -6.74 5.19 16.50
C ALA A 87 -6.30 3.73 16.64
N PHE A 88 -5.20 3.46 17.35
CA PHE A 88 -4.71 2.09 17.56
C PHE A 88 -5.70 1.23 18.37
N MET A 89 -6.31 1.80 19.41
CA MET A 89 -7.34 1.07 20.16
C MET A 89 -8.56 0.77 19.28
N ARG A 90 -9.01 1.74 18.49
CA ARG A 90 -10.14 1.53 17.57
C ARG A 90 -9.82 0.51 16.47
N MET A 91 -8.58 0.49 15.97
CA MET A 91 -8.11 -0.54 15.03
C MET A 91 -8.10 -1.92 15.69
N LEU A 92 -7.60 -2.05 16.92
CA LEU A 92 -7.57 -3.30 17.68
C LEU A 92 -8.99 -3.84 17.90
N ASP A 93 -9.91 -3.01 18.35
CA ASP A 93 -11.33 -3.37 18.56
C ASP A 93 -12.00 -3.79 17.24
N GLY A 94 -11.58 -3.21 16.10
CA GLY A 94 -12.02 -3.57 14.75
C GLY A 94 -11.40 -4.85 14.19
N GLY A 95 -10.49 -5.51 14.93
CA GLY A 95 -9.78 -6.72 14.50
C GLY A 95 -8.77 -6.44 13.38
N VAL A 96 -8.18 -5.24 13.36
CA VAL A 96 -7.08 -4.88 12.46
C VAL A 96 -5.80 -5.48 12.98
N ALA A 97 -5.07 -6.20 12.13
CA ALA A 97 -3.81 -6.85 12.49
C ALA A 97 -2.61 -5.89 12.34
N LEU A 98 -2.63 -5.03 11.33
CA LEU A 98 -1.51 -4.16 10.96
C LEU A 98 -2.02 -2.77 10.58
N SER A 99 -1.33 -1.72 11.01
CA SER A 99 -1.49 -0.35 10.52
C SER A 99 -0.36 -0.02 9.55
N ALA A 100 -0.65 0.76 8.51
CA ALA A 100 0.33 1.23 7.54
C ALA A 100 0.17 2.73 7.28
N LEU A 101 1.23 3.39 6.83
CA LEU A 101 1.21 4.78 6.38
C LEU A 101 2.42 5.07 5.46
N ILE A 102 2.31 6.13 4.69
CA ILE A 102 3.43 6.74 3.95
C ILE A 102 3.73 8.08 4.62
N PRO A 103 4.93 8.28 5.21
CA PRO A 103 5.32 9.57 5.74
C PRO A 103 5.45 10.59 4.61
N ALA A 104 4.78 11.74 4.73
CA ALA A 104 4.84 12.79 3.72
C ALA A 104 6.24 13.45 3.62
N GLU A 105 7.00 13.40 4.71
CA GLU A 105 8.32 14.02 4.80
C GLU A 105 9.34 13.06 5.46
N PRO A 106 10.63 13.09 5.08
CA PRO A 106 11.63 12.16 5.61
C PRO A 106 11.76 12.17 7.14
N TRP A 107 11.62 13.31 7.79
CA TRP A 107 11.70 13.41 9.25
C TRP A 107 10.54 12.70 9.97
N LEU A 108 9.41 12.49 9.30
CA LEU A 108 8.25 11.81 9.86
C LEU A 108 8.49 10.31 10.09
N PHE A 109 9.47 9.68 9.41
CA PHE A 109 9.89 8.32 9.74
C PHE A 109 10.32 8.21 11.22
N GLY A 110 11.16 9.13 11.69
CA GLY A 110 11.56 9.20 13.10
C GLY A 110 10.41 9.56 14.03
N TYR A 111 9.45 10.36 13.56
CA TYR A 111 8.26 10.68 14.34
C TYR A 111 7.38 9.45 14.57
N TYR A 112 7.02 8.71 13.51
CA TYR A 112 6.16 7.54 13.61
C TYR A 112 6.85 6.34 14.28
N ALA A 113 8.18 6.23 14.18
CA ALA A 113 8.94 5.21 14.89
C ALA A 113 8.71 5.26 16.41
N ARG A 114 8.53 6.45 17.00
CA ARG A 114 8.19 6.61 18.43
C ARG A 114 6.84 6.03 18.82
N TYR A 115 5.97 5.79 17.83
CA TYR A 115 4.67 5.14 18.00
C TYR A 115 4.66 3.68 17.58
N GLY A 116 5.85 3.08 17.39
CA GLY A 116 6.02 1.67 17.07
C GLY A 116 5.88 1.32 15.59
N TYR A 117 5.97 2.29 14.69
CA TYR A 117 6.08 2.02 13.26
C TYR A 117 7.52 1.68 12.87
N ALA A 118 7.67 0.77 11.91
CA ALA A 118 8.94 0.44 11.27
C ALA A 118 8.86 0.64 9.75
N PRO A 119 9.92 1.12 9.08
CA PRO A 119 9.99 1.23 7.63
C PRO A 119 10.12 -0.16 7.02
N VAL A 120 9.05 -0.69 6.46
CA VAL A 120 9.01 -2.05 5.89
C VAL A 120 8.65 -2.06 4.41
N PHE A 121 7.91 -1.05 3.94
CA PHE A 121 7.58 -0.95 2.53
C PHE A 121 8.67 -0.14 1.83
N CYS A 122 9.39 -0.82 0.92
CA CYS A 122 10.41 -0.21 0.11
C CYS A 122 10.13 -0.45 -1.37
N TYR A 123 10.72 0.37 -2.22
CA TYR A 123 10.63 0.24 -3.67
C TYR A 123 11.98 0.54 -4.32
N LYS A 124 12.12 0.14 -5.57
CA LYS A 124 13.19 0.59 -6.45
C LYS A 124 12.64 1.31 -7.65
N THR A 125 13.42 2.21 -8.20
CA THR A 125 13.14 2.84 -9.48
C THR A 125 14.15 2.37 -10.52
N SER A 126 13.71 2.25 -11.75
CA SER A 126 14.57 1.98 -12.89
C SER A 126 14.03 2.70 -14.11
N ASP A 127 14.91 3.25 -14.93
CA ASP A 127 14.50 3.79 -16.22
C ASP A 127 14.40 2.66 -17.23
N PHE A 128 13.24 2.54 -17.86
CA PHE A 128 13.08 1.75 -19.06
C PHE A 128 13.34 2.65 -20.26
N VAL A 129 14.37 2.32 -21.04
CA VAL A 129 14.78 3.07 -22.25
C VAL A 129 14.47 2.21 -23.45
N VAL A 130 13.81 2.80 -24.46
CA VAL A 130 13.59 2.12 -25.75
C VAL A 130 14.89 2.18 -26.55
N ALA A 131 15.58 1.05 -26.68
CA ALA A 131 16.87 0.98 -27.36
C ALA A 131 16.76 1.18 -28.89
N ASP A 132 15.69 0.68 -29.52
CA ASP A 132 15.31 0.86 -30.93
C ASP A 132 13.78 0.73 -31.01
N ILE A 133 13.15 1.37 -32.01
CA ILE A 133 11.71 1.23 -32.24
C ILE A 133 11.46 -0.21 -32.76
N PRO A 134 10.96 -1.12 -31.92
CA PRO A 134 10.69 -2.48 -32.39
C PRO A 134 9.60 -2.45 -33.46
N ALA A 135 9.61 -3.49 -34.32
CA ALA A 135 8.57 -3.74 -35.30
C ALA A 135 7.16 -3.74 -34.63
N PRO A 136 6.10 -3.39 -35.34
CA PRO A 136 4.76 -3.39 -34.80
C PRO A 136 4.42 -4.77 -34.21
N ASN A 137 3.78 -4.74 -33.04
CA ASN A 137 3.43 -5.94 -32.26
C ASN A 137 2.41 -6.79 -33.02
N GLN A 138 2.86 -7.82 -33.73
CA GLN A 138 1.93 -8.77 -34.33
C GLN A 138 1.22 -9.53 -33.20
N GLY A 139 -0.11 -9.40 -33.13
CA GLY A 139 -0.95 -10.17 -32.23
C GLY A 139 -1.17 -9.52 -30.84
N TYR A 140 -0.81 -8.24 -30.66
CA TYR A 140 -1.10 -7.49 -29.42
C TYR A 140 -1.61 -6.10 -29.72
N ALA A 141 -2.61 -5.65 -28.94
CA ALA A 141 -3.17 -4.30 -28.98
C ALA A 141 -2.99 -3.58 -27.65
N LEU A 142 -2.57 -2.31 -27.68
CA LEU A 142 -2.53 -1.45 -26.51
C LEU A 142 -3.83 -0.64 -26.43
N LYS A 143 -4.47 -0.66 -25.25
CA LYS A 143 -5.48 0.32 -24.83
C LYS A 143 -4.83 1.25 -23.81
N MET A 144 -4.94 2.55 -24.03
CA MET A 144 -4.49 3.60 -23.12
C MET A 144 -5.65 4.54 -22.85
N ASP A 145 -6.14 4.59 -21.60
CA ASP A 145 -7.36 5.32 -21.23
C ASP A 145 -7.22 5.86 -19.79
N ASP A 146 -7.97 6.89 -19.46
CA ASP A 146 -8.14 7.40 -18.10
C ASP A 146 -9.23 6.64 -17.32
N GLN A 147 -9.87 5.66 -17.96
CA GLN A 147 -10.87 4.76 -17.42
C GLN A 147 -10.32 3.33 -17.35
N CYS A 148 -11.00 2.50 -16.56
CA CYS A 148 -10.67 1.09 -16.41
C CYS A 148 -11.95 0.27 -16.40
N GLU A 149 -12.00 -0.76 -17.22
CA GLU A 149 -13.08 -1.72 -17.25
C GLU A 149 -12.98 -2.72 -16.08
N GLU A 150 -14.06 -3.38 -15.72
CA GLU A 150 -14.07 -4.37 -14.63
C GLU A 150 -13.05 -5.50 -14.89
N LYS A 151 -12.94 -6.01 -16.12
CA LYS A 151 -11.95 -7.05 -16.48
C LYS A 151 -10.50 -6.62 -16.27
N GLU A 152 -10.19 -5.33 -16.45
CA GLU A 152 -8.86 -4.75 -16.24
C GLU A 152 -8.54 -4.65 -14.74
N TYR A 153 -9.52 -4.19 -13.94
CA TYR A 153 -9.41 -4.19 -12.48
C TYR A 153 -9.25 -5.61 -11.93
N GLU A 154 -10.04 -6.59 -12.41
CA GLU A 154 -9.93 -7.98 -12.00
C GLU A 154 -8.55 -8.57 -12.30
N TYR A 155 -7.99 -8.25 -13.48
CA TYR A 155 -6.64 -8.66 -13.85
C TYR A 155 -5.60 -8.08 -12.89
N LEU A 156 -5.62 -6.75 -12.65
CA LEU A 156 -4.72 -6.08 -11.71
C LEU A 156 -4.84 -6.67 -10.31
N ASN A 157 -6.07 -6.78 -9.80
CA ASN A 157 -6.34 -7.29 -8.44
C ASN A 157 -5.88 -8.75 -8.26
N ARG A 158 -6.07 -9.59 -9.25
CA ARG A 158 -5.56 -10.96 -9.26
C ARG A 158 -4.04 -10.98 -9.19
N LYS A 159 -3.35 -10.19 -10.03
CA LYS A 159 -1.89 -10.11 -10.06
C LYS A 159 -1.28 -9.56 -8.77
N LEU A 160 -1.90 -8.55 -8.16
CA LEU A 160 -1.49 -8.06 -6.85
C LEU A 160 -1.74 -9.11 -5.76
N GLY A 161 -2.81 -9.89 -5.88
CA GLY A 161 -3.14 -10.99 -4.97
C GLY A 161 -2.19 -12.17 -5.02
N GLU A 162 -1.44 -12.36 -6.11
CA GLU A 162 -0.39 -13.38 -6.26
C GLU A 162 0.88 -13.03 -5.44
N ARG A 163 1.05 -11.76 -5.04
CA ARG A 163 2.19 -11.32 -4.21
C ARG A 163 1.97 -11.74 -2.76
N ALA A 164 2.97 -12.37 -2.16
CA ALA A 164 2.88 -12.92 -0.79
C ALA A 164 2.64 -11.86 0.29
N TYR A 165 3.17 -10.64 0.10
CA TYR A 165 3.07 -9.53 1.04
C TYR A 165 2.76 -8.25 0.27
N CYS A 166 1.48 -7.91 0.12
CA CYS A 166 1.08 -6.76 -0.70
C CYS A 166 -0.24 -6.14 -0.21
N ILE A 167 -0.27 -4.82 -0.09
CA ILE A 167 -1.52 -4.08 0.09
C ILE A 167 -2.41 -4.29 -1.14
N GLN A 168 -3.67 -4.61 -0.91
CA GLN A 168 -4.66 -4.88 -1.95
C GLN A 168 -5.65 -3.73 -2.05
N HIS A 169 -6.18 -3.50 -3.24
CA HIS A 169 -7.20 -2.49 -3.49
C HIS A 169 -8.53 -3.14 -3.82
N THR A 170 -9.58 -2.74 -3.11
CA THR A 170 -10.95 -3.11 -3.51
C THR A 170 -11.36 -2.33 -4.77
N ASN A 171 -12.40 -2.77 -5.45
CA ASN A 171 -12.96 -2.00 -6.60
C ASN A 171 -13.31 -0.55 -6.20
N LYS A 172 -13.79 -0.36 -4.96
CA LYS A 172 -14.06 0.99 -4.43
C LYS A 172 -12.79 1.82 -4.30
N ASP A 173 -11.70 1.23 -3.81
CA ASP A 173 -10.40 1.91 -3.71
C ASP A 173 -9.86 2.26 -5.10
N PHE A 174 -9.99 1.34 -6.04
CA PHE A 174 -9.51 1.54 -7.39
C PHE A 174 -10.25 2.67 -8.14
N ARG A 175 -11.54 2.87 -7.87
CA ARG A 175 -12.28 4.03 -8.38
C ARG A 175 -11.73 5.37 -7.86
N VAL A 176 -11.21 5.40 -6.63
CA VAL A 176 -10.55 6.60 -6.09
C VAL A 176 -9.21 6.81 -6.80
N ILE A 177 -8.44 5.74 -7.01
CA ILE A 177 -7.18 5.78 -7.77
C ILE A 177 -7.42 6.31 -9.19
N LEU A 178 -8.46 5.86 -9.88
CA LEU A 178 -8.81 6.36 -11.21
C LEU A 178 -9.24 7.84 -11.19
N ALA A 179 -9.93 8.28 -10.14
CA ALA A 179 -10.31 9.68 -10.01
C ALA A 179 -9.07 10.58 -9.80
N ASP A 180 -8.12 10.14 -8.99
CA ASP A 180 -6.83 10.80 -8.79
C ASP A 180 -5.99 10.79 -10.07
N LEU A 181 -5.93 9.65 -10.76
CA LEU A 181 -5.24 9.48 -12.03
C LEU A 181 -5.71 10.50 -13.08
N ARG A 182 -7.03 10.71 -13.18
CA ARG A 182 -7.63 11.70 -14.08
C ARG A 182 -7.23 13.14 -13.73
N LEU A 183 -7.24 13.48 -12.44
CA LEU A 183 -6.79 14.79 -11.98
C LEU A 183 -5.33 15.03 -12.35
N GLY A 184 -4.50 14.00 -12.24
CA GLY A 184 -3.09 14.02 -12.62
C GLY A 184 -2.83 13.83 -14.11
N GLN A 185 -3.85 13.69 -14.97
CA GLN A 185 -3.72 13.42 -16.42
C GLN A 185 -2.92 12.13 -16.72
N GLY A 186 -3.07 11.12 -15.86
CA GLY A 186 -2.45 9.82 -16.04
C GLY A 186 -3.35 8.84 -16.79
N TYR A 187 -2.83 7.63 -17.02
CA TYR A 187 -3.48 6.61 -17.84
C TYR A 187 -3.40 5.22 -17.19
N VAL A 188 -4.42 4.40 -17.48
CA VAL A 188 -4.34 2.94 -17.40
C VAL A 188 -3.98 2.42 -18.79
N CYS A 189 -2.89 1.68 -18.87
CA CYS A 189 -2.38 1.10 -20.11
C CYS A 189 -2.53 -0.40 -20.04
N THR A 190 -3.36 -0.98 -20.90
CA THR A 190 -3.64 -2.42 -20.91
C THR A 190 -3.22 -3.03 -22.24
N LEU A 191 -2.41 -4.08 -22.18
CA LEU A 191 -1.98 -4.85 -23.33
C LEU A 191 -2.87 -6.09 -23.49
N TYR A 192 -3.53 -6.19 -24.62
CA TYR A 192 -4.36 -7.32 -25.01
C TYR A 192 -3.64 -8.20 -26.00
N GLU A 193 -3.73 -9.51 -25.82
CA GLU A 193 -3.37 -10.50 -26.83
C GLU A 193 -4.58 -10.69 -27.76
N GLU A 194 -4.38 -10.44 -29.05
CA GLU A 194 -5.41 -10.67 -30.08
C GLU A 194 -5.61 -12.17 -30.29
N GLY A 195 -6.84 -12.64 -30.19
CA GLY A 195 -7.15 -14.04 -30.41
C GLY A 195 -6.74 -14.50 -31.80
N SER A 196 -5.91 -15.55 -31.89
CA SER A 196 -5.58 -16.18 -33.16
C SER A 196 -6.87 -16.66 -33.83
N ALA A 197 -7.22 -16.04 -34.94
CA ALA A 197 -8.37 -16.44 -35.79
C ALA A 197 -8.17 -17.79 -36.47
N ARG A 198 -7.79 -18.84 -35.71
CA ARG A 198 -7.49 -20.19 -36.22
C ARG A 198 -8.50 -21.27 -35.80
N GLN A 199 -9.65 -20.92 -35.27
CA GLN A 199 -10.75 -21.89 -35.21
C GLN A 199 -12.04 -21.25 -35.77
N LYS A 200 -12.42 -21.70 -36.95
CA LYS A 200 -13.72 -21.46 -37.58
C LYS A 200 -14.80 -22.20 -36.77
N ASP A 201 -15.16 -21.63 -35.64
CA ASP A 201 -16.40 -22.00 -34.96
C ASP A 201 -17.14 -20.68 -34.67
N ASP A 202 -18.24 -20.47 -35.37
CA ASP A 202 -19.02 -19.24 -35.50
C ASP A 202 -19.76 -18.79 -34.21
N THR A 203 -19.34 -19.28 -33.03
CA THR A 203 -20.00 -18.99 -31.75
C THR A 203 -19.11 -18.38 -30.65
N MET A 204 -17.82 -18.15 -30.91
CA MET A 204 -16.94 -17.41 -29.99
C MET A 204 -16.23 -16.28 -30.74
N GLN A 205 -16.70 -15.04 -30.60
CA GLN A 205 -15.89 -13.85 -30.82
C GLN A 205 -14.58 -14.05 -30.07
N GLY A 206 -13.43 -14.00 -30.77
CA GLY A 206 -12.11 -14.18 -30.18
C GLY A 206 -11.96 -13.29 -28.95
N LYS A 207 -12.00 -13.88 -27.75
CA LYS A 207 -11.86 -13.13 -26.50
C LYS A 207 -10.45 -12.57 -26.43
N GLU A 208 -10.32 -11.27 -26.58
CA GLU A 208 -9.11 -10.54 -26.22
C GLU A 208 -8.71 -10.89 -24.79
N ARG A 209 -7.48 -11.32 -24.58
CA ARG A 209 -6.93 -11.67 -23.27
C ARG A 209 -6.00 -10.56 -22.79
N ILE A 210 -6.22 -10.06 -21.58
CA ILE A 210 -5.28 -9.15 -20.94
C ILE A 210 -4.02 -9.92 -20.52
N VAL A 211 -2.85 -9.42 -20.95
CA VAL A 211 -1.53 -10.03 -20.67
C VAL A 211 -0.60 -9.13 -19.87
N ALA A 212 -0.86 -7.82 -19.86
CA ALA A 212 -0.17 -6.85 -19.01
C ALA A 212 -1.02 -5.59 -18.78
N LEU A 213 -0.78 -4.92 -17.66
CA LEU A 213 -1.44 -3.66 -17.29
C LEU A 213 -0.47 -2.78 -16.52
N ALA A 214 -0.47 -1.48 -16.80
CA ALA A 214 0.27 -0.47 -16.07
C ALA A 214 -0.59 0.74 -15.71
N VAL A 215 -0.28 1.39 -14.59
CA VAL A 215 -0.83 2.69 -14.18
C VAL A 215 0.28 3.73 -14.32
N VAL A 216 0.03 4.76 -15.11
CA VAL A 216 1.05 5.69 -15.63
C VAL A 216 0.69 7.11 -15.24
N TYR A 217 1.64 7.83 -14.66
CA TYR A 217 1.48 9.22 -14.21
C TYR A 217 2.48 10.15 -14.88
N PRO A 218 2.11 11.40 -15.18
CA PRO A 218 3.08 12.45 -15.49
C PRO A 218 4.02 12.68 -14.28
N ALA A 219 5.31 12.82 -14.55
CA ALA A 219 6.33 13.04 -13.51
C ALA A 219 7.00 14.43 -13.61
N GLY A 220 6.34 15.37 -14.30
CA GLY A 220 6.84 16.72 -14.57
C GLY A 220 7.72 16.81 -15.82
N GLY A 221 7.62 17.95 -16.54
CA GLY A 221 8.23 18.11 -17.85
C GLY A 221 7.68 17.07 -18.83
N ASN A 222 8.55 16.46 -19.64
CA ASN A 222 8.17 15.36 -20.56
C ASN A 222 8.52 13.97 -19.99
N LYS A 223 8.47 13.81 -18.64
CA LYS A 223 8.77 12.55 -17.96
C LYS A 223 7.50 11.87 -17.51
N TRP A 224 7.51 10.53 -17.56
CA TRP A 224 6.41 9.70 -17.14
C TRP A 224 6.90 8.63 -16.19
N ARG A 225 6.05 8.28 -15.23
CA ARG A 225 6.32 7.28 -14.20
C ARG A 225 5.27 6.19 -14.24
N ILE A 226 5.73 4.96 -14.23
CA ILE A 226 4.89 3.78 -14.05
C ILE A 226 4.77 3.55 -12.54
N GLY A 227 3.60 3.85 -11.96
CA GLY A 227 3.33 3.69 -10.53
C GLY A 227 3.00 2.25 -10.13
N GLU A 228 2.49 1.46 -11.08
CA GLU A 228 2.28 0.02 -10.95
C GLU A 228 2.37 -0.63 -12.33
N ILE A 229 2.94 -1.83 -12.39
CA ILE A 229 2.94 -2.67 -13.59
C ILE A 229 2.82 -4.14 -13.22
N VAL A 230 1.88 -4.82 -13.85
CA VAL A 230 1.66 -6.26 -13.74
C VAL A 230 1.62 -6.90 -15.11
N SER A 231 2.12 -8.13 -15.23
CA SER A 231 2.20 -8.85 -16.52
C SER A 231 2.17 -10.35 -16.32
N ASP A 232 1.86 -11.08 -17.40
CA ASP A 232 1.90 -12.54 -17.39
C ASP A 232 3.34 -13.05 -17.57
N SER A 233 4.21 -12.28 -18.26
CA SER A 233 5.62 -12.63 -18.50
C SER A 233 6.51 -11.38 -18.59
N SER A 234 7.83 -11.58 -18.60
CA SER A 234 8.83 -10.54 -18.84
C SER A 234 8.72 -9.94 -20.25
N GLU A 235 8.35 -10.75 -21.22
CA GLU A 235 8.16 -10.34 -22.62
C GLU A 235 6.97 -9.38 -22.74
N THR A 236 5.81 -9.76 -22.18
CA THR A 236 4.60 -8.92 -22.21
C THR A 236 4.79 -7.65 -21.41
N ARG A 237 5.60 -7.69 -20.33
CA ARG A 237 5.99 -6.49 -19.57
C ARG A 237 6.82 -5.53 -20.42
N THR A 238 7.85 -6.05 -21.10
CA THR A 238 8.72 -5.26 -21.98
C THR A 238 7.91 -4.65 -23.12
N LEU A 239 7.04 -5.45 -23.72
CA LEU A 239 6.17 -5.04 -24.81
C LEU A 239 5.22 -3.91 -24.40
N LEU A 240 4.61 -4.01 -23.22
CA LEU A 240 3.76 -2.96 -22.68
C LEU A 240 4.55 -1.64 -22.51
N LEU A 241 5.74 -1.69 -21.90
CA LEU A 241 6.58 -0.51 -21.70
C LEU A 241 7.01 0.14 -23.02
N GLN A 242 7.37 -0.65 -24.01
CA GLN A 242 7.70 -0.15 -25.35
C GLN A 242 6.52 0.57 -26.02
N ASN A 243 5.31 0.00 -25.88
CA ASN A 243 4.09 0.61 -26.43
C ASN A 243 3.74 1.89 -25.71
N ILE A 244 3.85 1.95 -24.37
CA ILE A 244 3.63 3.16 -23.58
C ILE A 244 4.60 4.27 -24.03
N CYS A 245 5.89 3.98 -24.16
CA CYS A 245 6.86 4.97 -24.65
C CYS A 245 6.52 5.50 -26.03
N ARG A 246 6.03 4.63 -26.93
CA ARG A 246 5.62 5.02 -28.28
C ARG A 246 4.39 5.92 -28.27
N GLU A 247 3.34 5.57 -27.56
CA GLU A 247 2.10 6.36 -27.48
C GLU A 247 2.33 7.72 -26.81
N LEU A 248 3.18 7.75 -25.79
CA LEU A 248 3.55 8.99 -25.11
C LEU A 248 4.62 9.79 -25.87
N ASN A 249 5.19 9.25 -26.94
CA ASN A 249 6.28 9.83 -27.72
C ASN A 249 7.48 10.24 -26.84
N VAL A 250 7.94 9.34 -25.97
CA VAL A 250 9.07 9.53 -25.06
C VAL A 250 10.12 8.41 -25.21
N PRO A 251 11.42 8.71 -25.04
CA PRO A 251 12.48 7.72 -25.17
C PRO A 251 12.55 6.76 -23.97
N SER A 252 12.00 7.18 -22.82
CA SER A 252 12.07 6.40 -21.58
C SER A 252 10.93 6.72 -20.62
N VAL A 253 10.66 5.78 -19.71
CA VAL A 253 9.76 5.95 -18.57
C VAL A 253 10.43 5.44 -17.30
N GLU A 254 10.21 6.13 -16.18
CA GLU A 254 10.62 5.66 -14.85
C GLU A 254 9.63 4.59 -14.38
N VAL A 255 10.13 3.46 -13.89
CA VAL A 255 9.31 2.34 -13.40
C VAL A 255 9.56 2.15 -11.92
N LEU A 256 8.49 2.25 -11.11
CA LEU A 256 8.51 1.80 -9.72
C LEU A 256 8.28 0.30 -9.70
N ALA A 257 9.08 -0.40 -8.91
CA ALA A 257 9.00 -1.85 -8.78
C ALA A 257 9.18 -2.30 -7.32
N PRO A 258 8.56 -3.43 -6.92
CA PRO A 258 8.87 -4.06 -5.66
C PRO A 258 10.33 -4.52 -5.63
N LEU A 259 10.88 -4.67 -4.42
CA LEU A 259 12.19 -5.28 -4.24
C LEU A 259 12.08 -6.80 -4.39
N THR A 260 13.15 -7.41 -4.85
CA THR A 260 13.39 -8.85 -4.64
C THR A 260 14.13 -9.07 -3.32
N ALA A 261 14.06 -10.29 -2.79
CA ALA A 261 14.71 -10.60 -1.51
C ALA A 261 16.21 -10.25 -1.53
N GLY A 262 16.67 -9.49 -0.52
CA GLY A 262 18.06 -9.07 -0.38
C GLY A 262 18.46 -7.81 -1.18
N GLU A 263 17.55 -7.23 -1.96
CA GLU A 263 17.83 -5.94 -2.61
C GLU A 263 17.66 -4.77 -1.63
N ALA A 264 18.54 -3.79 -1.74
CA ALA A 264 18.39 -2.50 -1.09
C ALA A 264 17.41 -1.62 -1.90
N GLY A 265 16.55 -0.90 -1.21
CA GLY A 265 15.56 -0.01 -1.84
C GLY A 265 15.38 1.30 -1.10
N LEU A 266 14.60 2.17 -1.70
CA LEU A 266 14.19 3.43 -1.10
C LEU A 266 13.00 3.19 -0.17
N PRO A 267 12.98 3.73 1.04
CA PRO A 267 11.85 3.61 1.94
C PRO A 267 10.64 4.36 1.37
N LEU A 268 9.49 3.70 1.32
CA LEU A 268 8.22 4.28 0.90
C LEU A 268 7.31 4.49 2.11
N GLY A 269 7.05 3.43 2.84
CA GLY A 269 6.06 3.43 3.88
C GLY A 269 6.46 2.62 5.10
N MET A 270 5.69 2.82 6.16
CA MET A 270 5.89 2.18 7.44
C MET A 270 4.70 1.32 7.81
N ALA A 271 4.95 0.28 8.59
CA ALA A 271 3.91 -0.50 9.24
C ALA A 271 4.07 -0.55 10.75
N ARG A 272 2.99 -0.85 11.45
CA ARG A 272 2.92 -1.12 12.88
C ARG A 272 1.99 -2.29 13.14
N VAL A 273 2.45 -3.27 13.88
CA VAL A 273 1.62 -4.37 14.37
C VAL A 273 0.61 -3.79 15.38
N ILE A 274 -0.68 -4.04 15.14
CA ILE A 274 -1.79 -3.65 16.04
C ILE A 274 -2.15 -4.80 16.96
N ASN A 275 -2.30 -6.02 16.44
CA ASN A 275 -2.53 -7.22 17.22
C ASN A 275 -1.31 -8.15 17.12
N ALA A 276 -0.46 -8.13 18.15
CA ALA A 276 0.77 -8.90 18.14
C ALA A 276 0.52 -10.41 18.13
N LYS A 277 -0.53 -10.88 18.83
CA LYS A 277 -0.82 -12.32 18.89
C LYS A 277 -1.23 -12.86 17.51
N ASP A 278 -2.14 -12.17 16.84
CA ASP A 278 -2.62 -12.59 15.51
C ASP A 278 -1.48 -12.57 14.49
N MET A 279 -0.63 -11.53 14.52
CA MET A 279 0.50 -11.42 13.61
C MET A 279 1.56 -12.48 13.87
N LEU A 280 1.85 -12.80 15.13
CA LEU A 280 2.81 -13.84 15.51
C LEU A 280 2.27 -15.25 15.23
N ASP A 281 0.96 -15.48 15.32
CA ASP A 281 0.34 -16.76 14.89
C ASP A 281 0.53 -16.98 13.39
N LEU A 282 0.33 -15.93 12.60
CA LEU A 282 0.54 -16.00 11.15
C LEU A 282 2.01 -16.17 10.80
N TYR A 283 2.89 -15.44 11.48
CA TYR A 283 4.34 -15.52 11.28
C TYR A 283 4.86 -16.92 11.63
N ALA A 284 4.48 -17.48 12.79
CA ALA A 284 4.89 -18.81 13.18
C ALA A 284 4.39 -19.88 12.19
N ALA A 285 3.16 -19.76 11.69
CA ALA A 285 2.62 -20.71 10.70
C ALA A 285 3.37 -20.69 9.36
N ILE A 286 3.99 -19.55 9.00
CA ILE A 286 4.81 -19.39 7.79
C ILE A 286 6.25 -19.87 8.03
N HIS A 287 6.74 -19.75 9.29
CA HIS A 287 8.08 -20.10 9.72
C HIS A 287 8.02 -21.19 10.81
N PRO A 288 7.59 -22.42 10.48
CA PRO A 288 7.40 -23.50 11.46
C PRO A 288 8.71 -23.97 12.11
N GLU A 289 9.84 -23.69 11.47
CA GLU A 289 11.20 -23.98 11.95
C GLU A 289 11.70 -22.99 12.99
N GLU A 290 11.06 -21.82 13.13
CA GLU A 290 11.50 -20.83 14.11
C GLU A 290 11.10 -21.21 15.53
N GLU A 291 12.12 -21.38 16.38
CA GLU A 291 11.93 -21.61 17.80
C GLU A 291 12.54 -20.45 18.59
N THR A 292 11.66 -19.58 19.10
CA THR A 292 12.11 -18.38 19.81
C THR A 292 11.11 -17.96 20.89
N CYS A 293 11.64 -17.27 21.90
CA CYS A 293 10.82 -16.61 22.91
C CYS A 293 11.02 -15.10 22.79
N ILE A 294 9.94 -14.37 22.55
CA ILE A 294 9.93 -12.91 22.39
C ILE A 294 9.29 -12.29 23.63
N CYS A 295 10.05 -11.42 24.32
CA CYS A 295 9.51 -10.54 25.36
C CYS A 295 9.17 -9.20 24.71
N LEU A 296 7.87 -8.97 24.48
CA LEU A 296 7.37 -7.83 23.74
C LEU A 296 6.95 -6.70 24.65
N THR A 297 7.34 -5.47 24.28
CA THR A 297 6.90 -4.22 24.90
C THR A 297 6.20 -3.33 23.87
N ASP A 298 4.99 -2.89 24.19
CA ASP A 298 4.21 -1.90 23.43
C ASP A 298 3.68 -0.84 24.38
N GLU A 299 4.15 0.38 24.25
CA GLU A 299 3.73 1.52 25.06
C GLU A 299 2.31 2.01 24.74
N GLN A 300 1.82 1.74 23.51
CA GLN A 300 0.53 2.20 23.02
C GLN A 300 -0.59 1.20 23.29
N ILE A 301 -0.34 -0.09 23.07
CA ILE A 301 -1.34 -1.16 23.23
C ILE A 301 -0.84 -2.12 24.29
N ARG A 302 -1.20 -1.87 25.54
CA ARG A 302 -0.78 -2.71 26.69
C ARG A 302 -1.13 -4.19 26.52
N GLY A 303 -2.20 -4.51 25.77
CA GLY A 303 -2.61 -5.87 25.46
C GLY A 303 -1.58 -6.66 24.65
N ASN A 304 -0.66 -6.00 23.95
CA ASN A 304 0.44 -6.64 23.22
C ASN A 304 1.59 -7.07 24.13
N ASN A 305 1.74 -6.49 25.33
CA ASN A 305 2.84 -6.82 26.23
C ASN A 305 2.77 -8.27 26.71
N GLY A 306 3.94 -8.90 26.83
CA GLY A 306 4.06 -10.26 27.35
C GLY A 306 5.12 -11.09 26.63
N CYS A 307 5.18 -12.37 26.98
CA CYS A 307 6.12 -13.32 26.37
C CYS A 307 5.37 -14.16 25.35
N TYR A 308 5.96 -14.28 24.16
CA TYR A 308 5.43 -15.05 23.04
C TYR A 308 6.42 -16.15 22.69
N HIS A 309 5.94 -17.40 22.72
CA HIS A 309 6.73 -18.59 22.42
C HIS A 309 6.33 -19.11 21.04
N LEU A 310 7.26 -19.07 20.11
CA LEU A 310 7.11 -19.62 18.78
C LEU A 310 7.78 -20.99 18.75
N SER A 311 7.03 -22.02 18.38
CA SER A 311 7.54 -23.39 18.24
C SER A 311 6.58 -24.21 17.40
N GLY A 312 7.11 -25.01 16.46
CA GLY A 312 6.34 -25.93 15.63
C GLY A 312 5.19 -25.26 14.86
N GLY A 313 5.41 -24.06 14.36
CA GLY A 313 4.43 -23.30 13.57
C GLY A 313 3.29 -22.67 14.40
N LYS A 314 3.44 -22.56 15.70
CA LYS A 314 2.44 -22.01 16.64
C LYS A 314 3.05 -20.90 17.49
N CYS A 315 2.21 -19.96 17.92
CA CYS A 315 2.58 -18.95 18.88
C CYS A 315 1.72 -19.06 20.14
N MET A 316 2.35 -19.18 21.29
CA MET A 316 1.68 -19.13 22.58
C MET A 316 2.06 -17.86 23.33
N LYS A 317 1.06 -17.14 23.83
CA LYS A 317 1.28 -16.00 24.71
C LYS A 317 1.26 -16.39 26.17
N SER A 318 2.22 -15.92 26.96
CA SER A 318 2.34 -16.13 28.39
C SER A 318 2.62 -14.81 29.12
N ALA A 319 2.15 -14.72 30.36
CA ALA A 319 2.51 -13.61 31.25
C ALA A 319 3.96 -13.70 31.76
N LYS A 320 4.55 -14.88 31.75
CA LYS A 320 5.92 -15.14 32.20
C LYS A 320 6.73 -15.76 31.08
N CYS A 321 7.98 -15.32 30.95
CA CYS A 321 8.92 -15.94 30.04
C CYS A 321 9.31 -17.34 30.52
N LEU A 322 9.44 -18.29 29.61
CA LEU A 322 10.03 -19.61 29.90
C LEU A 322 11.53 -19.42 30.23
N PRO A 323 12.10 -20.35 31.05
CA PRO A 323 13.55 -20.34 31.26
C PRO A 323 14.32 -20.41 29.93
N GLY A 324 15.40 -19.66 29.80
CA GLY A 324 16.25 -19.67 28.61
C GLY A 324 16.50 -18.27 28.02
N ARG A 325 16.99 -18.26 26.79
CA ARG A 325 17.30 -17.02 26.06
C ARG A 325 16.02 -16.38 25.50
N HIS A 326 15.85 -15.09 25.71
CA HIS A 326 14.71 -14.32 25.20
C HIS A 326 15.18 -13.21 24.27
N LEU A 327 14.39 -12.94 23.24
CA LEU A 327 14.54 -11.79 22.39
C LEU A 327 13.64 -10.68 22.91
N ALA A 328 14.24 -9.66 23.54
CA ALA A 328 13.48 -8.49 23.98
C ALA A 328 13.25 -7.55 22.79
N LEU A 329 12.01 -7.25 22.47
CA LEU A 329 11.63 -6.41 21.35
C LEU A 329 10.58 -5.37 21.78
N THR A 330 10.72 -4.17 21.24
CA THR A 330 9.62 -3.22 21.11
C THR A 330 8.68 -3.64 20.00
N ILE A 331 7.47 -3.07 19.96
CA ILE A 331 6.51 -3.37 18.90
C ILE A 331 7.02 -2.95 17.49
N GLY A 332 7.83 -1.90 17.41
CA GLY A 332 8.48 -1.48 16.16
C GLY A 332 9.53 -2.49 15.69
N GLU A 333 10.36 -2.98 16.59
CA GLU A 333 11.35 -4.02 16.29
C GLU A 333 10.68 -5.36 15.93
N LEU A 334 9.58 -5.70 16.59
CA LEU A 334 8.77 -6.86 16.17
C LEU A 334 8.21 -6.68 14.76
N THR A 335 7.71 -5.47 14.45
CA THR A 335 7.18 -5.18 13.11
C THR A 335 8.30 -5.32 12.06
N ALA A 336 9.49 -4.80 12.31
CA ALA A 336 10.64 -4.96 11.44
C ALA A 336 11.02 -6.45 11.27
N LYS A 337 11.10 -7.21 12.38
CA LYS A 337 11.44 -8.65 12.36
C LYS A 337 10.47 -9.47 11.51
N ILE A 338 9.17 -9.24 11.63
CA ILE A 338 8.14 -9.98 10.87
C ILE A 338 8.33 -9.83 9.36
N PHE A 339 8.88 -8.70 8.91
CA PHE A 339 9.11 -8.42 7.49
C PHE A 339 10.57 -8.51 7.04
N GLU A 340 11.49 -8.90 7.94
CA GLU A 340 12.94 -8.90 7.69
C GLU A 340 13.36 -9.71 6.46
N THR A 341 12.74 -10.88 6.26
CA THR A 341 13.04 -11.79 5.13
C THR A 341 12.08 -11.63 3.95
N SER A 342 11.16 -10.68 4.03
CA SER A 342 10.15 -10.42 3.01
C SER A 342 10.33 -9.03 2.40
N SER A 343 9.71 -8.82 1.24
CA SER A 343 9.69 -7.51 0.58
C SER A 343 8.23 -7.06 0.44
N PRO A 344 7.61 -6.56 1.54
CA PRO A 344 6.24 -6.13 1.48
C PRO A 344 6.09 -4.94 0.52
N TYR A 345 5.01 -4.96 -0.24
CA TYR A 345 4.78 -4.01 -1.30
C TYR A 345 3.50 -3.20 -1.10
N MET A 346 3.58 -1.94 -1.44
CA MET A 346 2.47 -1.00 -1.40
C MET A 346 2.59 -0.05 -2.60
N SER A 347 1.53 0.06 -3.40
CA SER A 347 1.45 0.95 -4.55
C SER A 347 0.08 1.61 -4.62
N LEU A 348 -0.07 2.60 -5.49
CA LEU A 348 -1.33 3.27 -5.82
C LEU A 348 -2.08 3.80 -4.58
N MET A 349 -1.36 4.26 -3.58
CA MET A 349 -1.96 4.88 -2.39
C MET A 349 -2.31 6.33 -2.70
N VAL A 350 -3.59 6.67 -2.57
CA VAL A 350 -4.06 8.07 -2.71
C VAL A 350 -4.05 8.72 -1.33
N ASN A 351 -3.14 9.67 -1.16
CA ASN A 351 -2.86 10.36 0.10
C ASN A 351 -3.23 11.83 0.01
#